data_dac38d27af7eeb392bc909c66415a4de
#
_entry.id   dac38d27af7eeb392bc909c66415a4de
#
_cell.length_a   1.000
_cell.length_b   1.000
_cell.length_c   1.000
_cell.angle_alpha   90.00
_cell.angle_beta   90.00
_cell.angle_gamma   90.00
#
_symmetry.space_group_name_H-M   'P 1'
#
loop_
_entity.id
_entity.type
_entity.pdbx_description
1 polymer ?
#
loop_
_entity_poly.entity_id
_entity_poly.type
_entity_poly.pdbx_seq_one_letter_code
_entity_poly.pdbx_strand_id
1 'polypeptide(L)'
;MQGQSGTFRLTYTILAGTNVRNAKEIGSFALTETVVLEELSQQLAPRRHLERMTPKTNEDGTLVPIIQAAPVYLQHYSEDTCPQCADYTGDKGYKLDDVKRGIVSMDEFLAQLSDLDLCHIVKGEGMSSPKVTPGTAAAFGGLTPNLTYFGIPAGCCTDGPSGLRMDCGTNAFSLPGGTLLACTFNTSLNADLFEMEGIEMRNNHIESLLGPGMNIHRCPLNGRNFEYFSEDPLLSGVIASAQLEGMGRAGVTGTIKHFCGNNQEYHRRFVDSVISERAVREIYLKGFEIAVKSGYASSIMTTYGSVNGLWTAGNHQLNTDILRGEWGFEGIVMTDWWAEINN
;
A
#
# COMPACT_ATOMS: atom_id res chain seq x y z
N MET A 1 -28.20 -0.90 -2.64
CA MET A 1 -28.37 -1.94 -1.61
C MET A 1 -27.07 -2.00 -0.85
N GLN A 2 -27.09 -1.70 0.44
CA GLN A 2 -25.92 -1.69 1.32
C GLN A 2 -25.34 -3.11 1.40
N GLY A 3 -24.04 -3.25 1.18
CA GLY A 3 -23.34 -4.52 1.36
C GLY A 3 -23.23 -4.86 2.84
N GLN A 4 -24.15 -5.63 3.35
CA GLN A 4 -24.06 -6.19 4.70
C GLN A 4 -23.07 -7.36 4.68
N SER A 5 -21.92 -7.22 5.32
CA SER A 5 -21.15 -8.38 5.77
C SER A 5 -21.85 -8.95 7.00
N GLY A 6 -22.82 -9.85 6.78
CA GLY A 6 -23.56 -10.50 7.86
C GLY A 6 -22.72 -11.61 8.50
N THR A 7 -22.44 -11.52 9.78
CA THR A 7 -21.97 -12.64 10.58
C THR A 7 -23.16 -13.49 11.01
N PHE A 8 -23.15 -14.75 10.60
CA PHE A 8 -24.18 -15.72 11.05
C PHE A 8 -23.93 -16.12 12.52
N ARG A 9 -24.94 -16.65 13.19
CA ARG A 9 -24.75 -17.34 14.49
C ARG A 9 -23.78 -18.49 14.27
N LEU A 10 -22.54 -18.33 14.68
CA LEU A 10 -21.48 -19.32 14.49
C LEU A 10 -20.74 -19.53 15.80
N THR A 11 -20.43 -20.78 16.07
CA THR A 11 -19.43 -21.12 17.06
C THR A 11 -18.06 -21.03 16.38
N TYR A 12 -17.18 -20.22 16.96
CA TYR A 12 -15.79 -20.09 16.54
C TYR A 12 -14.94 -20.98 17.43
N THR A 13 -14.20 -21.88 16.81
CA THR A 13 -13.25 -22.75 17.51
C THR A 13 -11.84 -22.19 17.32
N ILE A 14 -11.13 -21.96 18.40
CA ILE A 14 -9.75 -21.51 18.40
C ILE A 14 -8.85 -22.73 18.43
N LEU A 15 -7.99 -22.84 17.44
CA LEU A 15 -7.01 -23.92 17.31
C LEU A 15 -5.60 -23.37 17.49
N ALA A 16 -4.76 -24.07 18.24
CA ALA A 16 -3.34 -23.75 18.38
C ALA A 16 -2.48 -24.98 18.15
N GLY A 17 -1.31 -24.79 17.54
CA GLY A 17 -0.38 -25.86 17.22
C GLY A 17 0.88 -25.34 16.55
N THR A 18 1.83 -26.24 16.32
CA THR A 18 3.08 -25.93 15.62
C THR A 18 2.93 -25.82 14.09
N ASN A 19 1.80 -26.27 13.57
CA ASN A 19 1.40 -26.13 12.18
C ASN A 19 -0.12 -26.41 12.05
N VAL A 20 -0.70 -26.05 10.92
CA VAL A 20 -2.15 -26.16 10.66
C VAL A 20 -2.68 -27.60 10.77
N ARG A 21 -1.86 -28.62 10.51
CA ARG A 21 -2.29 -30.03 10.54
C ARG A 21 -2.31 -30.62 11.95
N ASN A 22 -1.51 -30.06 12.86
CA ASN A 22 -1.37 -30.53 14.25
C ASN A 22 -2.01 -29.58 15.25
N ALA A 23 -2.72 -28.55 14.76
CA ALA A 23 -3.43 -27.62 15.62
C ALA A 23 -4.57 -28.34 16.35
N LYS A 24 -4.71 -28.08 17.65
CA LYS A 24 -5.73 -28.63 18.54
C LYS A 24 -6.60 -27.52 19.06
N GLU A 25 -7.85 -27.85 19.32
CA GLU A 25 -8.79 -26.92 19.96
C GLU A 25 -8.27 -26.53 21.36
N ILE A 26 -8.19 -25.23 21.58
CA ILE A 26 -7.84 -24.62 22.88
C ILE A 26 -8.98 -23.82 23.48
N GLY A 27 -10.05 -23.58 22.75
CA GLY A 27 -11.22 -22.90 23.20
C GLY A 27 -12.20 -22.64 22.07
N SER A 28 -13.40 -22.27 22.46
CA SER A 28 -14.43 -21.85 21.50
C SER A 28 -15.32 -20.75 22.10
N PHE A 29 -15.92 -19.94 21.24
CA PHE A 29 -16.95 -18.96 21.62
C PHE A 29 -18.05 -18.93 20.56
N ALA A 30 -19.24 -18.56 20.98
CA ALA A 30 -20.39 -18.44 20.10
C ALA A 30 -20.85 -16.97 20.03
N LEU A 31 -21.12 -16.50 18.82
CA LEU A 31 -21.86 -15.26 18.62
C LEU A 31 -23.36 -15.61 18.56
N THR A 32 -24.13 -15.05 19.47
CA THR A 32 -25.57 -15.28 19.58
C THR A 32 -26.39 -14.39 18.65
N GLU A 33 -25.77 -13.30 18.19
CA GLU A 33 -26.37 -12.33 17.28
C GLU A 33 -25.33 -11.82 16.27
N THR A 34 -25.80 -11.19 15.20
CA THR A 34 -24.92 -10.55 14.22
C THR A 34 -24.31 -9.30 14.83
N VAL A 35 -22.97 -9.23 14.80
CA VAL A 35 -22.23 -8.02 15.18
C VAL A 35 -21.74 -7.35 13.91
N VAL A 36 -22.22 -6.12 13.66
CA VAL A 36 -21.71 -5.27 12.58
C VAL A 36 -20.53 -4.50 13.14
N LEU A 37 -19.34 -4.77 12.62
CA LEU A 37 -18.10 -4.09 13.03
C LEU A 37 -17.88 -2.81 12.24
N GLU A 38 -18.21 -2.82 10.95
CA GLU A 38 -17.98 -1.70 10.05
C GLU A 38 -18.95 -1.79 8.85
N GLU A 39 -19.47 -0.66 8.41
CA GLU A 39 -20.22 -0.54 7.17
C GLU A 39 -19.35 0.19 6.15
N LEU A 40 -18.98 -0.49 5.06
CA LEU A 40 -18.11 0.04 4.03
C LEU A 40 -18.88 0.38 2.76
N SER A 41 -18.42 1.39 2.04
CA SER A 41 -18.91 1.68 0.69
C SER A 41 -18.56 0.54 -0.26
N GLN A 42 -19.38 0.34 -1.30
CA GLN A 42 -19.06 -0.63 -2.34
C GLN A 42 -18.00 -0.08 -3.28
N GLN A 43 -16.81 -0.69 -3.29
CA GLN A 43 -15.67 -0.26 -4.07
C GLN A 43 -14.94 -1.46 -4.69
N LEU A 44 -14.31 -1.26 -5.84
CA LEU A 44 -13.48 -2.27 -6.49
C LEU A 44 -14.21 -3.58 -6.83
N ALA A 45 -15.52 -3.53 -7.05
CA ALA A 45 -16.27 -4.71 -7.46
C ALA A 45 -15.83 -5.20 -8.86
N PRO A 46 -15.82 -6.53 -9.11
CA PRO A 46 -15.50 -7.07 -10.43
C PRO A 46 -16.43 -6.50 -11.50
N ARG A 47 -15.88 -6.09 -12.64
CA ARG A 47 -16.62 -5.58 -13.78
C ARG A 47 -17.03 -6.66 -14.77
N ARG A 48 -16.54 -7.88 -14.58
CA ARG A 48 -16.83 -9.05 -15.40
C ARG A 48 -17.23 -10.23 -14.55
N HIS A 49 -17.86 -11.21 -15.18
CA HIS A 49 -18.28 -12.44 -14.53
C HIS A 49 -17.07 -13.11 -13.83
N LEU A 50 -17.27 -13.46 -12.56
CA LEU A 50 -16.33 -14.15 -11.71
C LEU A 50 -17.03 -15.29 -11.03
N GLU A 51 -16.46 -16.48 -11.12
CA GLU A 51 -16.89 -17.64 -10.34
C GLU A 51 -16.06 -17.72 -9.05
N ARG A 52 -16.72 -18.08 -7.97
CA ARG A 52 -16.08 -18.32 -6.68
C ARG A 52 -16.46 -19.70 -6.13
N MET A 53 -15.51 -20.28 -5.44
CA MET A 53 -15.76 -21.48 -4.66
C MET A 53 -16.31 -21.10 -3.30
N THR A 54 -17.44 -21.69 -2.92
CA THR A 54 -18.07 -21.48 -1.59
C THR A 54 -18.39 -22.82 -0.95
N PRO A 55 -18.36 -22.92 0.37
CA PRO A 55 -18.80 -24.13 1.06
C PRO A 55 -20.33 -24.25 0.99
N LYS A 56 -20.81 -25.45 0.75
CA LYS A 56 -22.21 -25.84 0.92
C LYS A 56 -22.29 -26.94 1.97
N THR A 57 -23.17 -26.78 2.94
CA THR A 57 -23.43 -27.82 3.93
C THR A 57 -24.46 -28.81 3.37
N ASN A 58 -24.12 -30.09 3.32
CA ASN A 58 -25.02 -31.17 2.98
C ASN A 58 -25.97 -31.50 4.15
N GLU A 59 -26.99 -32.34 3.90
CA GLU A 59 -27.96 -32.75 4.92
C GLU A 59 -27.31 -33.51 6.09
N ASP A 60 -26.19 -34.19 5.85
CA ASP A 60 -25.40 -34.91 6.86
C ASP A 60 -24.41 -34.01 7.64
N GLY A 61 -24.42 -32.69 7.38
CA GLY A 61 -23.53 -31.71 8.02
C GLY A 61 -22.15 -31.60 7.38
N THR A 62 -21.84 -32.39 6.34
CA THR A 62 -20.56 -32.28 5.64
C THR A 62 -20.48 -31.03 4.78
N LEU A 63 -19.30 -30.40 4.73
CA LEU A 63 -19.02 -29.25 3.87
C LEU A 63 -18.43 -29.72 2.55
N VAL A 64 -19.06 -29.35 1.44
CA VAL A 64 -18.57 -29.61 0.09
C VAL A 64 -18.35 -28.28 -0.64
N PRO A 65 -17.27 -28.15 -1.43
CA PRO A 65 -17.08 -26.97 -2.25
C PRO A 65 -18.05 -26.97 -3.43
N ILE A 66 -18.70 -25.83 -3.65
CA ILE A 66 -19.48 -25.57 -4.85
C ILE A 66 -18.96 -24.33 -5.56
N ILE A 67 -19.05 -24.33 -6.88
CA ILE A 67 -18.74 -23.15 -7.70
C ILE A 67 -20.03 -22.39 -7.99
N GLN A 68 -20.03 -21.12 -7.73
CA GLN A 68 -21.16 -20.22 -8.00
C GLN A 68 -20.68 -18.88 -8.51
N ALA A 69 -21.53 -18.19 -9.25
CA ALA A 69 -21.24 -16.83 -9.70
C ALA A 69 -21.05 -15.90 -8.52
N ALA A 70 -19.98 -15.10 -8.54
CA ALA A 70 -19.83 -14.00 -7.61
C ALA A 70 -20.77 -12.85 -8.00
N PRO A 71 -21.29 -12.08 -7.04
CA PRO A 71 -21.99 -10.84 -7.37
C PRO A 71 -21.08 -9.93 -8.21
N VAL A 72 -21.61 -9.48 -9.34
CA VAL A 72 -20.97 -8.49 -10.21
C VAL A 72 -21.79 -7.21 -10.12
N TYR A 73 -21.14 -6.12 -9.83
CA TYR A 73 -21.79 -4.83 -9.75
C TYR A 73 -21.20 -3.92 -10.83
N LEU A 74 -22.04 -3.53 -11.77
CA LEU A 74 -21.68 -2.52 -12.77
C LEU A 74 -21.90 -1.15 -12.12
N GLN A 75 -20.86 -0.62 -11.51
CA GLN A 75 -20.86 0.77 -11.10
C GLN A 75 -20.65 1.66 -12.33
N HIS A 76 -21.56 2.57 -12.57
CA HIS A 76 -21.31 3.68 -13.48
C HIS A 76 -20.41 4.69 -12.74
N TYR A 77 -19.21 4.89 -13.23
CA TYR A 77 -18.41 6.05 -12.80
C TYR A 77 -19.11 7.30 -13.34
N SER A 78 -19.44 8.23 -12.48
CA SER A 78 -19.79 9.55 -12.96
C SER A 78 -18.48 10.24 -13.37
N GLU A 79 -18.44 10.74 -14.59
CA GLU A 79 -17.34 11.56 -15.10
C GLU A 79 -17.26 12.90 -14.35
N ASP A 80 -18.24 13.21 -13.51
CA ASP A 80 -18.41 14.47 -12.79
C ASP A 80 -17.58 14.62 -11.51
N THR A 81 -16.69 13.68 -11.19
CA THR A 81 -15.85 13.72 -9.97
C THR A 81 -14.46 14.31 -10.21
N CYS A 82 -14.24 15.06 -11.27
CA CYS A 82 -12.99 15.81 -11.40
C CYS A 82 -12.91 16.86 -10.29
N PRO A 83 -11.91 16.79 -9.39
CA PRO A 83 -11.78 17.82 -8.37
C PRO A 83 -11.64 19.20 -9.03
N GLN A 84 -12.33 20.17 -8.48
CA GLN A 84 -12.18 21.56 -8.95
C GLN A 84 -10.75 22.00 -8.61
N CYS A 85 -9.98 22.35 -9.64
CA CYS A 85 -8.67 22.95 -9.44
C CYS A 85 -8.84 24.39 -8.95
N ALA A 86 -8.00 24.80 -8.02
CA ALA A 86 -7.91 26.22 -7.66
C ALA A 86 -7.37 27.02 -8.86
N ASP A 87 -7.95 28.18 -9.12
CA ASP A 87 -7.46 29.09 -10.16
C ASP A 87 -6.02 29.53 -9.83
N TYR A 88 -5.17 29.54 -10.87
CA TYR A 88 -3.80 30.03 -10.72
C TYR A 88 -3.75 31.50 -10.32
N THR A 89 -3.12 31.80 -9.19
CA THR A 89 -3.06 33.17 -8.63
C THR A 89 -1.78 33.93 -8.95
N GLY A 90 -0.79 33.26 -9.57
CA GLY A 90 0.58 33.74 -9.66
C GLY A 90 1.32 33.66 -8.31
N ASP A 91 2.63 33.90 -8.35
CA ASP A 91 3.48 33.87 -7.15
C ASP A 91 3.03 34.95 -6.13
N LYS A 92 2.61 34.50 -4.96
CA LYS A 92 2.22 35.32 -3.81
C LYS A 92 3.33 35.43 -2.76
N GLY A 93 4.46 34.76 -3.00
CA GLY A 93 5.58 34.71 -2.09
C GLY A 93 5.41 33.71 -0.94
N TYR A 94 4.32 32.95 -0.89
CA TYR A 94 4.09 31.95 0.16
C TYR A 94 5.11 30.81 0.07
N LYS A 95 5.53 30.33 1.25
CA LYS A 95 6.44 29.20 1.39
C LYS A 95 5.72 27.99 2.00
N LEU A 96 6.21 26.80 1.74
CA LEU A 96 5.65 25.60 2.35
C LEU A 96 5.68 25.67 3.90
N ASP A 97 6.66 26.36 4.48
CA ASP A 97 6.72 26.61 5.93
C ASP A 97 5.58 27.50 6.43
N ASP A 98 5.03 28.39 5.59
CA ASP A 98 3.87 29.20 5.95
C ASP A 98 2.61 28.33 6.09
N VAL A 99 2.47 27.29 5.27
CA VAL A 99 1.41 26.28 5.43
C VAL A 99 1.59 25.54 6.75
N LYS A 100 2.82 25.08 7.04
CA LYS A 100 3.13 24.37 8.30
C LYS A 100 2.81 25.22 9.53
N ARG A 101 3.00 26.54 9.45
CA ARG A 101 2.70 27.49 10.53
C ARG A 101 1.23 27.92 10.55
N GLY A 102 0.40 27.46 9.62
CA GLY A 102 -1.01 27.84 9.52
C GLY A 102 -1.25 29.30 9.10
N ILE A 103 -0.26 29.95 8.46
CA ILE A 103 -0.37 31.35 7.96
C ILE A 103 -1.19 31.35 6.66
N VAL A 104 -1.07 30.30 5.86
CA VAL A 104 -1.75 30.12 4.57
C VAL A 104 -2.23 28.67 4.46
N SER A 105 -3.34 28.44 3.80
CA SER A 105 -3.84 27.10 3.54
C SER A 105 -3.01 26.38 2.46
N MET A 106 -3.10 25.04 2.39
CA MET A 106 -2.47 24.26 1.33
C MET A 106 -3.02 24.65 -0.05
N ASP A 107 -4.33 24.90 -0.16
CA ASP A 107 -4.97 25.29 -1.41
C ASP A 107 -4.47 26.64 -1.92
N GLU A 108 -4.32 27.64 -1.04
CA GLU A 108 -3.73 28.93 -1.39
C GLU A 108 -2.25 28.79 -1.78
N PHE A 109 -1.51 27.94 -1.09
CA PHE A 109 -0.12 27.65 -1.45
C PHE A 109 -0.02 26.99 -2.82
N LEU A 110 -0.85 25.98 -3.10
CA LEU A 110 -0.87 25.28 -4.39
C LEU A 110 -1.32 26.18 -5.54
N ALA A 111 -2.29 27.08 -5.30
CA ALA A 111 -2.80 28.01 -6.31
C ALA A 111 -1.75 28.98 -6.87
N GLN A 112 -0.64 29.20 -6.17
CA GLN A 112 0.47 30.04 -6.68
C GLN A 112 1.49 29.28 -7.53
N LEU A 113 1.46 27.93 -7.52
CA LEU A 113 2.35 27.11 -8.33
C LEU A 113 1.86 27.05 -9.77
N SER A 114 2.75 27.23 -10.73
CA SER A 114 2.40 27.08 -12.14
C SER A 114 2.14 25.60 -12.50
N ASP A 115 1.43 25.37 -13.60
CA ASP A 115 1.24 24.00 -14.14
C ASP A 115 2.57 23.28 -14.34
N LEU A 116 3.62 24.01 -14.74
CA LEU A 116 4.96 23.44 -14.90
C LEU A 116 5.55 22.99 -13.56
N ASP A 117 5.37 23.76 -12.50
CA ASP A 117 5.80 23.40 -11.14
C ASP A 117 5.08 22.14 -10.66
N LEU A 118 3.76 22.09 -10.84
CA LEU A 118 2.94 20.94 -10.48
C LEU A 118 3.35 19.69 -11.27
N CYS A 119 3.60 19.83 -12.59
CA CYS A 119 4.13 18.75 -13.42
C CYS A 119 5.49 18.23 -12.93
N HIS A 120 6.37 19.13 -12.48
CA HIS A 120 7.66 18.70 -11.91
C HIS A 120 7.51 17.93 -10.60
N ILE A 121 6.57 18.35 -9.73
CA ILE A 121 6.28 17.61 -8.49
C ILE A 121 5.75 16.21 -8.80
N VAL A 122 4.76 16.12 -9.70
CA VAL A 122 4.12 14.85 -10.05
C VAL A 122 5.08 13.90 -10.75
N LYS A 123 5.94 14.42 -11.64
CA LYS A 123 6.88 13.60 -12.40
C LYS A 123 8.03 13.07 -11.54
N GLY A 124 8.62 13.90 -10.67
CA GLY A 124 9.88 13.59 -10.01
C GLY A 124 11.04 13.37 -10.98
N GLU A 125 12.10 12.75 -10.51
CA GLU A 125 13.23 12.28 -11.31
C GLU A 125 13.53 10.82 -10.97
N GLY A 126 13.89 10.03 -11.98
CA GLY A 126 14.18 8.60 -11.82
C GLY A 126 15.57 8.33 -11.29
N MET A 127 16.07 7.12 -11.61
CA MET A 127 17.35 6.61 -11.11
C MET A 127 18.51 7.53 -11.41
N SER A 128 19.44 7.62 -10.45
CA SER A 128 20.70 8.37 -10.57
C SER A 128 20.50 9.87 -10.80
N SER A 129 19.45 10.47 -10.22
CA SER A 129 19.33 11.93 -10.23
C SER A 129 20.57 12.57 -9.57
N PRO A 130 21.19 13.58 -10.20
CA PRO A 130 22.35 14.26 -9.61
C PRO A 130 21.95 15.21 -8.44
N LYS A 131 20.68 15.33 -8.12
CA LYS A 131 20.16 16.24 -7.09
C LYS A 131 20.07 15.60 -5.71
N VAL A 132 20.23 14.29 -5.64
CA VAL A 132 20.16 13.48 -4.42
C VAL A 132 21.35 12.53 -4.35
N THR A 133 21.40 11.70 -3.31
CA THR A 133 22.50 10.76 -3.10
C THR A 133 22.71 9.84 -4.33
N PRO A 134 23.94 9.75 -4.83
CA PRO A 134 24.25 8.91 -5.99
C PRO A 134 23.88 7.43 -5.78
N GLY A 135 23.43 6.79 -6.86
CA GLY A 135 23.08 5.36 -6.85
C GLY A 135 21.69 5.04 -6.27
N THR A 136 20.92 6.05 -5.89
CA THR A 136 19.57 5.89 -5.38
C THR A 136 18.52 5.79 -6.50
N ALA A 137 17.31 5.37 -6.15
CA ALA A 137 16.29 5.01 -7.13
C ALA A 137 15.53 6.20 -7.70
N ALA A 138 15.33 7.28 -6.93
CA ALA A 138 14.60 8.46 -7.39
C ALA A 138 14.82 9.68 -6.51
N ALA A 139 14.50 10.84 -7.10
CA ALA A 139 14.31 12.10 -6.41
C ALA A 139 12.91 12.65 -6.65
N PHE A 140 12.34 13.31 -5.66
CA PHE A 140 11.02 13.93 -5.74
C PHE A 140 10.96 15.26 -4.98
N GLY A 141 9.87 16.02 -5.14
CA GLY A 141 9.68 17.31 -4.46
C GLY A 141 10.42 18.46 -5.10
N GLY A 142 11.25 19.19 -4.34
CA GLY A 142 11.90 20.44 -4.71
C GLY A 142 13.08 20.27 -5.69
N LEU A 143 12.83 19.73 -6.86
CA LEU A 143 13.87 19.39 -7.84
C LEU A 143 14.20 20.52 -8.84
N THR A 144 13.52 21.65 -8.75
CA THR A 144 13.81 22.82 -9.59
C THR A 144 14.12 24.05 -8.72
N PRO A 145 14.84 25.05 -9.24
CA PRO A 145 15.09 26.29 -8.49
C PRO A 145 13.79 26.96 -8.00
N ASN A 146 12.74 26.90 -8.80
CA ASN A 146 11.44 27.49 -8.44
C ASN A 146 10.77 26.75 -7.29
N LEU A 147 10.72 25.42 -7.32
CA LEU A 147 10.18 24.63 -6.24
C LEU A 147 10.98 24.78 -4.94
N THR A 148 12.32 24.89 -5.04
CA THR A 148 13.18 25.19 -3.90
C THR A 148 12.90 26.61 -3.35
N TYR A 149 12.64 27.59 -4.23
CA TYR A 149 12.23 28.94 -3.83
C TYR A 149 10.95 28.92 -3.02
N PHE A 150 9.99 28.10 -3.36
CA PHE A 150 8.76 27.90 -2.58
C PHE A 150 8.97 27.13 -1.27
N GLY A 151 10.18 26.68 -0.98
CA GLY A 151 10.52 25.95 0.24
C GLY A 151 10.15 24.47 0.20
N ILE A 152 9.90 23.90 -0.97
CA ILE A 152 9.65 22.47 -1.14
C ILE A 152 11.01 21.75 -1.09
N PRO A 153 11.22 20.82 -0.14
CA PRO A 153 12.49 20.09 -0.04
C PRO A 153 12.60 19.03 -1.16
N ALA A 154 13.83 18.74 -1.58
CA ALA A 154 14.10 17.55 -2.36
C ALA A 154 14.10 16.32 -1.43
N GLY A 155 13.47 15.25 -1.85
CA GLY A 155 13.48 13.95 -1.19
C GLY A 155 14.17 12.89 -2.04
N CYS A 156 14.79 11.92 -1.39
CA CYS A 156 15.51 10.80 -2.00
C CYS A 156 14.84 9.48 -1.66
N CYS A 157 14.63 8.64 -2.67
CA CYS A 157 14.19 7.26 -2.48
C CYS A 157 15.28 6.28 -2.86
N THR A 158 15.43 5.22 -2.07
CA THR A 158 16.26 4.07 -2.45
C THR A 158 15.43 2.79 -2.49
N ASP A 159 15.80 1.88 -3.39
CA ASP A 159 15.22 0.53 -3.39
C ASP A 159 15.92 -0.34 -2.34
N GLY A 160 15.34 -1.49 -2.03
CA GLY A 160 15.95 -2.49 -1.20
C GLY A 160 15.17 -2.89 0.05
N PRO A 161 14.05 -3.65 -0.09
CA PRO A 161 13.32 -4.21 1.07
C PRO A 161 14.18 -5.14 1.94
N SER A 162 15.33 -5.59 1.44
CA SER A 162 16.30 -6.44 2.15
C SER A 162 17.66 -5.75 2.32
N GLY A 163 17.65 -4.46 2.60
CA GLY A 163 18.82 -3.59 2.73
C GLY A 163 18.94 -2.60 1.58
N LEU A 164 19.56 -1.46 1.83
CA LEU A 164 19.65 -0.34 0.88
C LEU A 164 20.37 -0.76 -0.40
N ARG A 165 19.76 -0.47 -1.54
CA ARG A 165 20.38 -0.64 -2.85
C ARG A 165 21.04 0.66 -3.29
N MET A 166 22.35 0.63 -3.39
CA MET A 166 23.20 1.76 -3.80
C MET A 166 23.94 1.42 -5.08
N ASP A 167 23.44 1.86 -6.24
CA ASP A 167 23.98 1.52 -7.57
C ASP A 167 25.22 2.37 -7.96
N CYS A 168 25.96 2.90 -6.99
CA CYS A 168 27.15 3.71 -7.18
C CYS A 168 28.44 3.07 -6.63
N GLY A 169 28.35 1.82 -6.14
CA GLY A 169 29.47 1.12 -5.53
C GLY A 169 29.64 1.39 -4.03
N THR A 170 28.78 2.18 -3.41
CA THR A 170 28.71 2.33 -1.95
C THR A 170 28.17 1.04 -1.33
N ASN A 171 28.84 0.56 -0.29
CA ASN A 171 28.36 -0.59 0.46
C ASN A 171 27.25 -0.19 1.41
N ALA A 172 26.24 -1.04 1.53
CA ALA A 172 25.17 -0.95 2.52
C ALA A 172 24.98 -2.31 3.20
N PHE A 173 24.35 -2.31 4.34
CA PHE A 173 24.03 -3.56 5.04
C PHE A 173 22.96 -4.34 4.29
N SER A 174 23.14 -5.66 4.21
CA SER A 174 22.12 -6.57 3.70
C SER A 174 21.28 -7.09 4.84
N LEU A 175 19.97 -7.03 4.68
CA LEU A 175 19.01 -7.57 5.65
C LEU A 175 18.42 -8.90 5.16
N PRO A 176 17.87 -9.71 6.07
CA PRO A 176 17.10 -10.89 5.68
C PRO A 176 15.91 -10.55 4.79
N GLY A 177 15.51 -11.48 3.93
CA GLY A 177 14.29 -11.32 3.12
C GLY A 177 13.03 -11.20 3.98
N GLY A 178 12.01 -10.51 3.46
CA GLY A 178 10.76 -10.22 4.16
C GLY A 178 10.07 -11.48 4.73
N THR A 179 10.06 -12.56 3.97
CA THR A 179 9.51 -13.85 4.43
C THR A 179 10.21 -14.34 5.70
N LEU A 180 11.54 -14.26 5.77
CA LEU A 180 12.29 -14.69 6.96
C LEU A 180 12.02 -13.76 8.15
N LEU A 181 11.93 -12.46 7.92
CA LEU A 181 11.59 -11.48 8.96
C LEU A 181 10.19 -11.72 9.53
N ALA A 182 9.21 -12.05 8.69
CA ALA A 182 7.87 -12.40 9.13
C ALA A 182 7.82 -13.72 9.93
N CYS A 183 8.65 -14.71 9.58
CA CYS A 183 8.76 -15.98 10.31
C CYS A 183 9.27 -15.81 11.76
N THR A 184 9.78 -14.66 12.11
CA THR A 184 10.16 -14.37 13.52
C THR A 184 8.93 -14.16 14.41
N PHE A 185 7.79 -13.76 13.86
CA PHE A 185 6.59 -13.35 14.59
C PHE A 185 6.90 -12.30 15.67
N ASN A 186 7.93 -11.49 15.48
CA ASN A 186 8.45 -10.57 16.48
C ASN A 186 8.49 -9.13 15.93
N THR A 187 7.52 -8.35 16.34
CA THR A 187 7.40 -6.94 15.94
C THR A 187 8.50 -6.07 16.49
N SER A 188 8.91 -6.27 17.76
CA SER A 188 9.99 -5.48 18.36
C SER A 188 11.31 -5.69 17.62
N LEU A 189 11.65 -6.94 17.29
CA LEU A 189 12.87 -7.23 16.53
C LEU A 189 12.84 -6.56 15.15
N ASN A 190 11.69 -6.60 14.46
CA ASN A 190 11.53 -5.93 13.16
C ASN A 190 11.67 -4.41 13.29
N ALA A 191 11.06 -3.80 14.31
CA ALA A 191 11.18 -2.36 14.55
C ALA A 191 12.63 -1.95 14.86
N ASP A 192 13.31 -2.66 15.73
CA ASP A 192 14.70 -2.36 16.10
C ASP A 192 15.66 -2.51 14.90
N LEU A 193 15.46 -3.55 14.08
CA LEU A 193 16.25 -3.76 12.86
C LEU A 193 16.06 -2.63 11.84
N PHE A 194 14.81 -2.21 11.65
CA PHE A 194 14.50 -1.13 10.68
C PHE A 194 14.77 0.28 11.26
N GLU A 195 14.92 0.44 12.54
CA GLU A 195 15.51 1.64 13.13
C GLU A 195 16.99 1.76 12.74
N MET A 196 17.75 0.65 12.79
CA MET A 196 19.15 0.63 12.35
C MET A 196 19.29 0.92 10.85
N GLU A 197 18.43 0.33 10.01
CA GLU A 197 18.37 0.66 8.56
C GLU A 197 17.99 2.12 8.34
N GLY A 198 17.05 2.66 9.10
CA GLY A 198 16.69 4.08 9.05
C GLY A 198 17.84 5.01 9.44
N ILE A 199 18.68 4.63 10.39
CA ILE A 199 19.91 5.36 10.72
C ILE A 199 20.90 5.33 9.54
N GLU A 200 21.06 4.18 8.87
CA GLU A 200 21.87 4.06 7.67
C GLU A 200 21.32 4.94 6.53
N MET A 201 19.99 4.95 6.33
CA MET A 201 19.33 5.85 5.37
C MET A 201 19.66 7.32 5.65
N ARG A 202 19.50 7.78 6.89
CA ARG A 202 19.82 9.17 7.27
C ARG A 202 21.28 9.53 7.02
N ASN A 203 22.21 8.61 7.34
CA ASN A 203 23.64 8.82 7.11
C ASN A 203 23.98 8.94 5.60
N ASN A 204 23.11 8.39 4.76
CA ASN A 204 23.22 8.47 3.30
C ASN A 204 22.26 9.53 2.69
N HIS A 205 21.62 10.38 3.49
CA HIS A 205 20.66 11.40 3.03
C HIS A 205 19.53 10.82 2.17
N ILE A 206 18.91 9.76 2.68
CA ILE A 206 17.79 9.07 2.05
C ILE A 206 16.56 9.23 2.95
N GLU A 207 15.49 9.77 2.41
CA GLU A 207 14.25 10.04 3.15
C GLU A 207 13.28 8.87 3.13
N SER A 208 13.25 8.10 2.03
CA SER A 208 12.29 7.00 1.87
C SER A 208 12.91 5.73 1.31
N LEU A 209 12.68 4.61 1.99
CA LEU A 209 12.92 3.27 1.46
C LEU A 209 11.75 2.87 0.56
N LEU A 210 12.01 2.28 -0.62
CA LEU A 210 10.98 1.63 -1.44
C LEU A 210 10.68 0.23 -0.89
N GLY A 211 10.09 0.21 0.27
CA GLY A 211 9.74 -0.93 1.09
C GLY A 211 8.96 -0.47 2.34
N PRO A 212 8.38 -1.43 3.07
CA PRO A 212 8.37 -2.86 2.82
C PRO A 212 7.49 -3.29 1.65
N GLY A 213 7.89 -4.38 1.00
CA GLY A 213 7.03 -5.12 0.09
C GLY A 213 6.08 -6.01 0.89
N MET A 214 4.77 -5.97 0.59
CA MET A 214 3.80 -6.64 1.46
C MET A 214 2.62 -7.29 0.73
N ASN A 215 2.79 -7.60 -0.56
CA ASN A 215 1.78 -8.36 -1.28
C ASN A 215 1.65 -9.80 -0.74
N ILE A 216 0.46 -10.36 -0.91
CA ILE A 216 0.14 -11.69 -0.39
C ILE A 216 0.86 -12.79 -1.17
N HIS A 217 1.45 -13.77 -0.48
CA HIS A 217 2.01 -14.99 -1.04
C HIS A 217 0.89 -15.90 -1.59
N ARG A 218 0.33 -15.54 -2.74
CA ARG A 218 -0.75 -16.32 -3.35
C ARG A 218 -0.23 -17.56 -4.09
N CYS A 219 0.91 -17.41 -4.76
CA CYS A 219 1.54 -18.50 -5.51
C CYS A 219 2.98 -18.68 -4.99
N PRO A 220 3.38 -19.89 -4.57
CA PRO A 220 4.74 -20.16 -4.09
C PRO A 220 5.84 -19.86 -5.11
N LEU A 221 5.49 -19.91 -6.40
CA LEU A 221 6.42 -19.68 -7.51
C LEU A 221 6.53 -18.19 -7.93
N ASN A 222 5.86 -17.28 -7.22
CA ASN A 222 6.01 -15.87 -7.51
C ASN A 222 7.44 -15.38 -7.22
N GLY A 223 8.07 -14.76 -8.20
CA GLY A 223 9.49 -14.37 -8.15
C GLY A 223 9.85 -13.32 -7.10
N ARG A 224 8.87 -12.63 -6.51
CA ARG A 224 9.08 -11.60 -5.48
C ARG A 224 8.61 -11.99 -4.08
N ASN A 225 8.24 -13.25 -3.85
CA ASN A 225 7.84 -13.69 -2.52
C ASN A 225 8.95 -13.49 -1.46
N PHE A 226 10.22 -13.51 -1.85
CA PHE A 226 11.34 -13.32 -0.92
C PHE A 226 11.28 -11.97 -0.19
N GLU A 227 10.79 -10.92 -0.85
CA GLU A 227 10.66 -9.58 -0.25
C GLU A 227 9.31 -9.33 0.42
N TYR A 228 8.31 -10.19 0.17
CA TYR A 228 7.01 -10.14 0.81
C TYR A 228 6.99 -11.00 2.08
N PHE A 229 5.96 -10.85 2.90
CA PHE A 229 5.96 -11.42 4.25
C PHE A 229 5.27 -12.78 4.34
N SER A 230 4.00 -12.88 3.90
CA SER A 230 3.17 -14.03 4.17
C SER A 230 1.97 -14.12 3.21
N GLU A 231 1.28 -15.26 3.26
CA GLU A 231 -0.09 -15.40 2.74
C GLU A 231 -1.15 -14.82 3.68
N ASP A 232 -0.78 -14.59 4.95
CA ASP A 232 -1.65 -14.01 5.98
C ASP A 232 -1.59 -12.48 5.93
N PRO A 233 -2.71 -11.78 5.64
CA PRO A 233 -2.73 -10.32 5.58
C PRO A 233 -2.52 -9.66 6.95
N LEU A 234 -2.91 -10.31 8.06
CA LEU A 234 -2.67 -9.77 9.40
C LEU A 234 -1.19 -9.77 9.71
N LEU A 235 -0.50 -10.90 9.53
CA LEU A 235 0.94 -10.99 9.74
C LEU A 235 1.70 -10.00 8.85
N SER A 236 1.32 -9.92 7.57
CA SER A 236 1.93 -8.99 6.61
C SER A 236 1.77 -7.53 7.05
N GLY A 237 0.57 -7.14 7.48
CA GLY A 237 0.29 -5.77 7.93
C GLY A 237 1.02 -5.41 9.24
N VAL A 238 1.04 -6.32 10.20
CA VAL A 238 1.67 -6.09 11.51
C VAL A 238 3.20 -5.99 11.39
N ILE A 239 3.83 -6.85 10.59
CA ILE A 239 5.28 -6.78 10.35
C ILE A 239 5.65 -5.52 9.56
N ALA A 240 4.87 -5.18 8.53
CA ALA A 240 5.08 -3.92 7.80
C ALA A 240 4.98 -2.70 8.73
N SER A 241 3.98 -2.66 9.60
CA SER A 241 3.81 -1.59 10.58
C SER A 241 5.02 -1.46 11.51
N ALA A 242 5.56 -2.58 11.98
CA ALA A 242 6.74 -2.59 12.85
C ALA A 242 7.99 -2.06 12.12
N GLN A 243 8.18 -2.42 10.85
CA GLN A 243 9.31 -1.90 10.05
C GLN A 243 9.17 -0.40 9.80
N LEU A 244 7.96 0.07 9.48
CA LEU A 244 7.68 1.50 9.32
C LEU A 244 7.89 2.28 10.62
N GLU A 245 7.48 1.72 11.77
CA GLU A 245 7.73 2.31 13.09
C GLU A 245 9.23 2.47 13.35
N GLY A 246 10.03 1.44 13.06
CA GLY A 246 11.48 1.50 13.20
C GLY A 246 12.11 2.61 12.36
N MET A 247 11.76 2.69 11.09
CA MET A 247 12.21 3.78 10.20
C MET A 247 11.74 5.14 10.71
N GLY A 248 10.51 5.24 11.20
CA GLY A 248 9.97 6.47 11.80
C GLY A 248 10.75 6.94 13.04
N ARG A 249 11.19 6.02 13.91
CA ARG A 249 12.07 6.33 15.06
C ARG A 249 13.39 6.95 14.61
N ALA A 250 13.93 6.51 13.48
CA ALA A 250 15.13 7.09 12.88
C ALA A 250 14.86 8.41 12.13
N GLY A 251 13.59 8.82 11.95
CA GLY A 251 13.20 10.06 11.26
C GLY A 251 13.19 9.96 9.73
N VAL A 252 13.02 8.75 9.20
CA VAL A 252 12.84 8.44 7.77
C VAL A 252 11.54 7.66 7.57
N THR A 253 11.18 7.34 6.34
CA THR A 253 9.93 6.59 6.07
C THR A 253 10.15 5.45 5.09
N GLY A 254 9.18 4.53 5.05
CA GLY A 254 9.06 3.51 4.02
C GLY A 254 7.93 3.84 3.04
N THR A 255 8.05 3.28 1.85
CA THR A 255 7.02 3.26 0.82
C THR A 255 6.46 1.85 0.71
N ILE A 256 5.30 1.61 1.32
CA ILE A 256 4.67 0.28 1.27
C ILE A 256 4.25 -0.06 -0.16
N LYS A 257 4.54 -1.30 -0.60
CA LYS A 257 4.38 -1.70 -2.00
C LYS A 257 3.96 -3.16 -2.16
N HIS A 258 3.31 -3.55 -3.26
CA HIS A 258 2.78 -2.75 -4.37
C HIS A 258 1.27 -2.70 -4.25
N PHE A 259 0.69 -1.56 -4.18
CA PHE A 259 -0.71 -1.31 -3.88
C PHE A 259 -1.55 -1.31 -5.17
N CYS A 260 -2.35 -2.37 -5.40
CA CYS A 260 -2.44 -3.65 -4.73
C CYS A 260 -2.50 -4.79 -5.75
N GLY A 261 -2.41 -6.02 -5.27
CA GLY A 261 -2.67 -7.19 -6.11
C GLY A 261 -1.49 -7.65 -6.96
N ASN A 262 -0.25 -7.22 -6.69
CA ASN A 262 0.95 -7.71 -7.39
C ASN A 262 1.36 -9.09 -6.86
N ASN A 263 0.59 -10.12 -7.22
CA ASN A 263 0.75 -11.49 -6.71
C ASN A 263 1.38 -12.45 -7.73
N GLN A 264 1.80 -11.95 -8.90
CA GLN A 264 2.60 -12.64 -9.90
C GLN A 264 3.48 -11.66 -10.66
N GLU A 265 4.67 -12.12 -11.10
CA GLU A 265 5.60 -11.32 -11.89
C GLU A 265 5.47 -11.57 -13.39
N TYR A 266 4.93 -12.73 -13.80
CA TYR A 266 4.71 -13.04 -15.21
C TYR A 266 3.69 -12.08 -15.81
N HIS A 267 4.10 -11.34 -16.85
CA HIS A 267 3.30 -10.29 -17.48
C HIS A 267 2.76 -9.21 -16.53
N ARG A 268 3.45 -8.91 -15.46
CA ARG A 268 3.01 -8.01 -14.38
C ARG A 268 2.47 -6.65 -14.83
N ARG A 269 2.93 -6.14 -15.99
CA ARG A 269 2.45 -4.87 -16.57
C ARG A 269 1.08 -4.99 -17.23
N PHE A 270 0.66 -6.21 -17.59
CA PHE A 270 -0.59 -6.47 -18.32
C PHE A 270 -1.59 -7.30 -17.51
N VAL A 271 -1.24 -7.64 -16.28
CA VAL A 271 -2.11 -8.42 -15.41
C VAL A 271 -3.31 -7.60 -14.98
N ASP A 272 -4.50 -8.17 -15.14
CA ASP A 272 -5.70 -7.73 -14.46
C ASP A 272 -6.06 -8.75 -13.38
N SER A 273 -5.89 -8.38 -12.13
CA SER A 273 -6.23 -9.21 -10.98
C SER A 273 -7.74 -9.15 -10.75
N VAL A 274 -8.46 -10.17 -11.26
CA VAL A 274 -9.92 -10.27 -11.10
C VAL A 274 -10.23 -10.91 -9.75
N ILE A 275 -10.76 -10.10 -8.84
CA ILE A 275 -10.90 -10.46 -7.43
C ILE A 275 -12.27 -9.99 -6.95
N SER A 276 -12.98 -10.81 -6.16
CA SER A 276 -14.23 -10.36 -5.51
C SER A 276 -13.96 -9.21 -4.55
N GLU A 277 -14.89 -8.27 -4.42
CA GLU A 277 -14.74 -7.12 -3.51
C GLU A 277 -14.38 -7.56 -2.09
N ARG A 278 -15.05 -8.60 -1.58
CA ARG A 278 -14.74 -9.17 -0.26
C ARG A 278 -13.28 -9.60 -0.14
N ALA A 279 -12.76 -10.34 -1.13
CA ALA A 279 -11.38 -10.82 -1.11
C ALA A 279 -10.39 -9.65 -1.27
N VAL A 280 -10.72 -8.64 -2.09
CA VAL A 280 -9.89 -7.43 -2.17
C VAL A 280 -9.74 -6.80 -0.79
N ARG A 281 -10.85 -6.58 -0.07
CA ARG A 281 -10.83 -5.90 1.23
C ARG A 281 -10.24 -6.74 2.35
N GLU A 282 -10.63 -8.02 2.44
CA GLU A 282 -10.26 -8.88 3.57
C GLU A 282 -8.86 -9.49 3.44
N ILE A 283 -8.30 -9.56 2.23
CA ILE A 283 -7.01 -10.22 1.95
C ILE A 283 -6.02 -9.24 1.33
N TYR A 284 -6.31 -8.74 0.11
CA TYR A 284 -5.29 -8.03 -0.68
C TYR A 284 -5.04 -6.61 -0.22
N LEU A 285 -6.03 -5.95 0.37
CA LEU A 285 -5.92 -4.61 0.95
C LEU A 285 -5.66 -4.63 2.45
N LYS A 286 -6.04 -5.70 3.15
CA LYS A 286 -6.04 -5.72 4.62
C LYS A 286 -4.68 -5.45 5.25
N GLY A 287 -3.61 -5.99 4.69
CA GLY A 287 -2.25 -5.68 5.15
C GLY A 287 -1.90 -4.20 4.99
N PHE A 288 -2.25 -3.61 3.85
CA PHE A 288 -2.04 -2.17 3.59
C PHE A 288 -2.87 -1.30 4.53
N GLU A 289 -4.13 -1.66 4.78
CA GLU A 289 -5.00 -0.97 5.74
C GLU A 289 -4.36 -0.91 7.13
N ILE A 290 -3.86 -2.06 7.62
CA ILE A 290 -3.19 -2.15 8.92
C ILE A 290 -1.96 -1.24 8.94
N ALA A 291 -1.13 -1.27 7.91
CA ALA A 291 0.07 -0.45 7.82
C ALA A 291 -0.25 1.05 7.77
N VAL A 292 -1.26 1.46 7.00
CA VAL A 292 -1.70 2.87 6.94
C VAL A 292 -2.27 3.33 8.28
N LYS A 293 -3.18 2.54 8.87
CA LYS A 293 -3.82 2.87 10.15
C LYS A 293 -2.85 2.81 11.36
N SER A 294 -1.65 2.25 11.19
CA SER A 294 -0.59 2.35 12.21
C SER A 294 -0.06 3.78 12.43
N GLY A 295 -0.26 4.67 11.46
CA GLY A 295 0.19 6.05 11.48
C GLY A 295 1.65 6.27 11.07
N TYR A 296 2.39 5.21 10.71
CA TYR A 296 3.79 5.31 10.29
C TYR A 296 3.99 5.28 8.77
N ALA A 297 2.96 4.92 7.98
CA ALA A 297 3.04 4.90 6.53
C ALA A 297 2.88 6.31 5.96
N SER A 298 3.93 6.88 5.39
CA SER A 298 3.91 8.21 4.75
C SER A 298 3.99 8.14 3.22
N SER A 299 4.24 6.96 2.65
CA SER A 299 4.34 6.76 1.22
C SER A 299 3.83 5.38 0.83
N ILE A 300 3.21 5.30 -0.35
CA ILE A 300 2.68 4.07 -0.92
C ILE A 300 2.95 4.03 -2.43
N MET A 301 3.29 2.84 -2.95
CA MET A 301 3.56 2.62 -4.36
C MET A 301 2.49 1.72 -4.97
N THR A 302 1.86 2.18 -6.06
CA THR A 302 0.91 1.37 -6.82
C THR A 302 1.62 0.26 -7.60
N THR A 303 0.88 -0.77 -8.01
CA THR A 303 1.41 -1.84 -8.86
C THR A 303 1.40 -1.46 -10.34
N TYR A 304 2.13 -2.23 -11.17
CA TYR A 304 2.07 -2.10 -12.62
C TYR A 304 0.73 -2.49 -13.23
N GLY A 305 0.05 -3.45 -12.63
CA GLY A 305 -1.14 -4.08 -13.19
C GLY A 305 -2.44 -3.38 -12.83
N SER A 306 -3.52 -4.04 -13.19
CA SER A 306 -4.89 -3.60 -12.94
C SER A 306 -5.56 -4.48 -11.89
N VAL A 307 -6.58 -3.95 -11.24
CA VAL A 307 -7.50 -4.69 -10.38
C VAL A 307 -8.92 -4.47 -10.91
N ASN A 308 -9.58 -5.58 -11.24
CA ASN A 308 -10.94 -5.56 -11.76
C ASN A 308 -11.15 -4.61 -12.95
N GLY A 309 -10.18 -4.59 -13.87
CA GLY A 309 -10.23 -3.83 -15.12
C GLY A 309 -9.80 -2.37 -15.02
N LEU A 310 -9.28 -1.93 -13.85
CA LEU A 310 -8.76 -0.58 -13.67
C LEU A 310 -7.28 -0.61 -13.28
N TRP A 311 -6.46 0.13 -14.01
CA TRP A 311 -5.07 0.32 -13.68
C TRP A 311 -4.92 0.97 -12.30
N THR A 312 -4.13 0.35 -11.41
CA THR A 312 -4.09 0.75 -9.99
C THR A 312 -3.65 2.19 -9.78
N ALA A 313 -2.71 2.71 -10.58
CA ALA A 313 -2.26 4.09 -10.44
C ALA A 313 -3.32 5.12 -10.84
N GLY A 314 -4.23 4.78 -11.77
CA GLY A 314 -5.35 5.62 -12.20
C GLY A 314 -6.69 5.28 -11.55
N ASN A 315 -6.72 4.40 -10.55
CA ASN A 315 -7.95 3.93 -9.94
C ASN A 315 -8.41 4.84 -8.80
N HIS A 316 -9.42 5.67 -9.06
CA HIS A 316 -9.98 6.61 -8.08
C HIS A 316 -10.53 5.88 -6.84
N GLN A 317 -11.25 4.77 -7.01
CA GLN A 317 -11.81 4.01 -5.89
C GLN A 317 -10.70 3.50 -4.96
N LEU A 318 -9.58 3.06 -5.53
CA LEU A 318 -8.45 2.56 -4.75
C LEU A 318 -7.71 3.69 -4.04
N ASN A 319 -7.32 4.73 -4.80
CA ASN A 319 -6.38 5.76 -4.32
C ASN A 319 -7.08 6.89 -3.56
N THR A 320 -8.34 7.16 -3.87
CA THR A 320 -9.08 8.28 -3.26
C THR A 320 -10.12 7.77 -2.28
N ASP A 321 -11.09 6.95 -2.73
CA ASP A 321 -12.20 6.56 -1.87
C ASP A 321 -11.74 5.69 -0.70
N ILE A 322 -10.94 4.65 -0.99
CA ILE A 322 -10.45 3.72 0.04
C ILE A 322 -9.26 4.30 0.77
N LEU A 323 -8.16 4.58 0.04
CA LEU A 323 -6.89 4.95 0.68
C LEU A 323 -6.98 6.26 1.45
N ARG A 324 -7.48 7.32 0.82
CA ARG A 324 -7.59 8.64 1.45
C ARG A 324 -8.89 8.81 2.25
N GLY A 325 -10.02 8.38 1.69
CA GLY A 325 -11.34 8.57 2.31
C GLY A 325 -11.58 7.63 3.50
N GLU A 326 -11.48 6.32 3.30
CA GLU A 326 -11.80 5.35 4.37
C GLU A 326 -10.63 5.18 5.37
N TRP A 327 -9.38 5.21 4.91
CA TRP A 327 -8.23 4.97 5.79
C TRP A 327 -7.54 6.25 6.27
N GLY A 328 -7.87 7.41 5.70
CA GLY A 328 -7.30 8.71 6.11
C GLY A 328 -5.83 8.89 5.73
N PHE A 329 -5.36 8.28 4.64
CA PHE A 329 -3.97 8.41 4.20
C PHE A 329 -3.71 9.78 3.60
N GLU A 330 -2.75 10.52 4.18
CA GLU A 330 -2.37 11.87 3.74
C GLU A 330 -1.01 11.91 3.02
N GLY A 331 -0.34 10.77 2.93
CA GLY A 331 1.00 10.66 2.38
C GLY A 331 1.09 10.67 0.85
N ILE A 332 2.26 10.34 0.35
CA ILE A 332 2.59 10.30 -1.07
C ILE A 332 2.10 9.00 -1.69
N VAL A 333 1.42 9.09 -2.84
CA VAL A 333 1.13 7.96 -3.72
C VAL A 333 2.03 8.08 -4.94
N MET A 334 2.87 7.08 -5.16
CA MET A 334 3.73 7.01 -6.34
C MET A 334 3.41 5.78 -7.19
N THR A 335 3.75 5.82 -8.47
CA THR A 335 3.69 4.65 -9.34
C THR A 335 4.93 3.79 -9.16
N ASP A 336 4.86 2.51 -9.51
CA ASP A 336 6.07 1.72 -9.75
C ASP A 336 6.85 2.29 -10.95
N TRP A 337 8.15 1.96 -11.07
CA TRP A 337 9.06 2.56 -12.05
C TRP A 337 8.68 2.19 -13.49
N TRP A 338 8.61 3.20 -14.35
CA TRP A 338 8.17 3.06 -15.75
C TRP A 338 6.79 2.39 -15.89
N ALA A 339 5.92 2.57 -14.90
CA ALA A 339 4.53 2.16 -15.03
C ALA A 339 3.86 2.98 -16.13
N GLU A 340 3.31 2.27 -17.11
CA GLU A 340 2.60 2.85 -18.24
C GLU A 340 1.13 2.45 -18.14
N ILE A 341 0.25 3.32 -18.64
CA ILE A 341 -1.16 2.98 -18.76
C ILE A 341 -1.27 1.80 -19.72
N ASN A 342 -1.83 0.71 -19.24
CA ASN A 342 -2.15 -0.44 -20.08
C ASN A 342 -3.44 -0.12 -20.84
N ASN A 343 -3.33 0.07 -22.13
CA ASN A 343 -4.46 0.25 -23.04
C ASN A 343 -5.15 -1.09 -23.33
#